data_f64a3ee7612ed62b463a1faa0495f6ae
#
_entry.id   f64a3ee7612ed62b463a1faa0495f6ae
#
_cell.length_a   1.000
_cell.length_b   1.000
_cell.length_c   1.000
_cell.angle_alpha   90.00
_cell.angle_beta   90.00
_cell.angle_gamma   90.00
#
_symmetry.space_group_name_H-M   'P 1'
#
loop_
_entity.id
_entity.type
_entity.pdbx_description
1 polymer ?
#
loop_
_entity_poly.entity_id
_entity_poly.type
_entity_poly.pdbx_seq_one_letter_code
_entity_poly.pdbx_strand_id
1 'polypeptide(L)'
;IIVANHPHGLVDGMILADLIGRVRTDYKILTRSLLTDVEEIQQFMIPVPFPHEDDALKKNLDMRKQAMAHLSNGGVIVIFPSGVVASSETMFGPAIEAEWNPFTAKMILRSGATVVPVRFTGQNSRWYQMANRISPALRQGLLLHEVVHAVNKPQAPIVGEPLDPSEIDARKDNPRGCMEWLRARTLGLS
;
A
#
# COMPACT_ATOMS: atom_id res chain seq x y z
N ILE A 1 6.47 10.45 1.46
CA ILE A 1 5.84 9.10 1.56
C ILE A 1 4.39 9.22 1.19
N ILE A 2 3.90 8.34 0.30
CA ILE A 2 2.47 8.22 -0.01
C ILE A 2 1.95 7.00 0.72
N VAL A 3 0.89 7.17 1.52
CA VAL A 3 0.20 6.09 2.22
C VAL A 3 -1.21 5.95 1.66
N ALA A 4 -1.62 4.73 1.34
CA ALA A 4 -2.94 4.49 0.77
C ALA A 4 -3.60 3.25 1.38
N ASN A 5 -4.94 3.23 1.42
CA ASN A 5 -5.71 2.01 1.64
C ASN A 5 -5.67 1.13 0.40
N HIS A 6 -6.04 -0.14 0.52
CA HIS A 6 -5.78 -1.14 -0.51
C HIS A 6 -7.01 -1.98 -0.90
N PRO A 7 -8.09 -1.35 -1.42
CA PRO A 7 -9.33 -2.06 -1.71
C PRO A 7 -9.29 -2.92 -2.97
N HIS A 8 -8.46 -2.60 -3.97
CA HIS A 8 -8.46 -3.26 -5.29
C HIS A 8 -7.17 -4.04 -5.59
N GLY A 9 -6.18 -4.01 -4.71
CA GLY A 9 -4.93 -4.74 -4.88
C GLY A 9 -4.07 -4.16 -6.01
N LEU A 10 -3.75 -4.98 -7.01
CA LEU A 10 -2.86 -4.58 -8.11
C LEU A 10 -3.31 -3.27 -8.79
N VAL A 11 -4.62 -3.07 -8.93
CA VAL A 11 -5.21 -1.87 -9.55
C VAL A 11 -4.80 -0.59 -8.81
N ASP A 12 -4.83 -0.60 -7.47
CA ASP A 12 -4.43 0.57 -6.67
C ASP A 12 -2.97 0.95 -6.92
N GLY A 13 -2.09 -0.07 -6.98
CA GLY A 13 -0.67 0.13 -7.28
C GLY A 13 -0.44 0.73 -8.67
N MET A 14 -1.16 0.23 -9.69
CA MET A 14 -1.07 0.74 -11.06
C MET A 14 -1.54 2.18 -11.17
N ILE A 15 -2.65 2.53 -10.50
CA ILE A 15 -3.19 3.89 -10.49
C ILE A 15 -2.21 4.85 -9.79
N LEU A 16 -1.64 4.46 -8.65
CA LEU A 16 -0.64 5.30 -7.98
C LEU A 16 0.63 5.45 -8.82
N ALA A 17 1.06 4.41 -9.52
CA ALA A 17 2.21 4.49 -10.43
C ALA A 17 1.95 5.51 -11.56
N ASP A 18 0.77 5.46 -12.20
CA ASP A 18 0.39 6.43 -13.23
C ASP A 18 0.28 7.86 -12.66
N LEU A 19 -0.43 8.02 -11.54
CA LEU A 19 -0.65 9.33 -10.92
C LEU A 19 0.66 10.00 -10.50
N ILE A 20 1.54 9.27 -9.83
CA ILE A 20 2.81 9.79 -9.35
C ILE A 20 3.77 9.99 -10.53
N GLY A 21 3.79 9.04 -11.48
CA GLY A 21 4.63 9.11 -12.66
C GLY A 21 4.41 10.34 -13.54
N ARG A 22 3.24 10.98 -13.44
CA ARG A 22 2.94 12.24 -14.12
C ARG A 22 3.67 13.45 -13.53
N VAL A 23 4.11 13.36 -12.28
CA VAL A 23 4.74 14.48 -11.54
C VAL A 23 6.16 14.18 -11.08
N ARG A 24 6.49 12.89 -10.87
CA ARG A 24 7.82 12.44 -10.41
C ARG A 24 8.16 11.08 -11.00
N THR A 25 9.44 10.89 -11.36
CA THR A 25 9.96 9.62 -11.88
C THR A 25 10.77 8.84 -10.84
N ASP A 26 11.11 9.47 -9.72
CA ASP A 26 11.91 8.91 -8.63
C ASP A 26 11.04 8.34 -7.51
N TYR A 27 10.03 7.55 -7.87
CA TYR A 27 9.19 6.84 -6.89
C TYR A 27 9.48 5.35 -6.87
N LYS A 28 9.24 4.73 -5.72
CA LYS A 28 9.26 3.27 -5.54
C LYS A 28 8.06 2.82 -4.73
N ILE A 29 7.45 1.73 -5.16
CA ILE A 29 6.29 1.12 -4.49
C ILE A 29 6.77 -0.09 -3.69
N LEU A 30 6.43 -0.16 -2.41
CA LEU A 30 6.63 -1.36 -1.61
C LEU A 30 5.58 -2.39 -2.00
N THR A 31 5.99 -3.46 -2.66
CA THR A 31 5.08 -4.49 -3.19
C THR A 31 5.58 -5.90 -2.92
N ARG A 32 4.68 -6.87 -2.98
CA ARG A 32 5.06 -8.29 -2.85
C ARG A 32 5.94 -8.72 -4.01
N SER A 33 6.85 -9.65 -3.75
CA SER A 33 7.86 -10.14 -4.70
C SER A 33 7.30 -10.73 -6.00
N LEU A 34 6.03 -11.08 -6.06
CA LEU A 34 5.36 -11.62 -7.26
C LEU A 34 5.42 -10.72 -8.51
N LEU A 35 5.62 -9.42 -8.33
CA LEU A 35 5.66 -8.46 -9.44
C LEU A 35 7.09 -8.06 -9.83
N THR A 36 8.10 -8.58 -9.14
CA THR A 36 9.49 -8.17 -9.34
C THR A 36 10.16 -8.82 -10.56
N ASP A 37 9.55 -9.83 -11.15
CA ASP A 37 10.08 -10.52 -12.34
C ASP A 37 9.72 -9.84 -13.67
N VAL A 38 9.05 -8.67 -13.62
CA VAL A 38 8.73 -7.86 -14.79
C VAL A 38 9.75 -6.72 -14.89
N GLU A 39 10.72 -6.85 -15.82
CA GLU A 39 11.86 -5.93 -15.93
C GLU A 39 11.46 -4.47 -16.07
N GLU A 40 10.40 -4.17 -16.84
CA GLU A 40 9.95 -2.81 -17.14
C GLU A 40 9.50 -2.04 -15.89
N ILE A 41 8.97 -2.75 -14.90
CA ILE A 41 8.43 -2.13 -13.68
C ILE A 41 9.31 -2.36 -12.45
N GLN A 42 10.27 -3.29 -12.53
CA GLN A 42 11.15 -3.65 -11.41
C GLN A 42 11.87 -2.42 -10.82
N GLN A 43 12.30 -1.49 -11.67
CA GLN A 43 12.96 -0.26 -11.23
C GLN A 43 12.09 0.63 -10.32
N PHE A 44 10.77 0.50 -10.38
CA PHE A 44 9.82 1.26 -9.57
C PHE A 44 9.36 0.51 -8.32
N MET A 45 9.95 -0.64 -8.01
CA MET A 45 9.51 -1.51 -6.91
C MET A 45 10.62 -1.74 -5.89
N ILE A 46 10.21 -1.91 -4.64
CA ILE A 46 11.03 -2.50 -3.59
C ILE A 46 10.27 -3.72 -3.08
N PRO A 47 10.84 -4.94 -3.23
CA PRO A 47 10.15 -6.16 -2.86
C PRO A 47 9.99 -6.28 -1.35
N VAL A 48 8.78 -6.61 -0.92
CA VAL A 48 8.44 -6.96 0.45
C VAL A 48 8.32 -8.49 0.53
N PRO A 49 9.20 -9.18 1.25
CA PRO A 49 9.19 -10.64 1.33
C PRO A 49 7.94 -11.16 2.03
N PHE A 50 7.54 -12.37 1.68
CA PHE A 50 6.52 -13.07 2.44
C PHE A 50 7.09 -13.60 3.77
N PRO A 51 6.29 -13.69 4.84
CA PRO A 51 6.76 -14.18 6.14
C PRO A 51 7.31 -15.62 6.14
N HIS A 52 6.89 -16.43 5.16
CA HIS A 52 7.29 -17.84 5.01
C HIS A 52 8.46 -18.04 4.03
N GLU A 53 9.01 -16.96 3.46
CA GLU A 53 10.18 -17.07 2.61
C GLU A 53 11.43 -17.36 3.43
N ASP A 54 12.34 -18.14 2.84
CA ASP A 54 13.67 -18.31 3.38
C ASP A 54 14.35 -16.94 3.50
N ASP A 55 15.06 -16.71 4.63
CA ASP A 55 15.72 -15.43 4.92
C ASP A 55 14.79 -14.20 4.98
N ALA A 56 13.48 -14.36 5.22
CA ALA A 56 12.52 -13.26 5.29
C ALA A 56 12.98 -12.11 6.20
N LEU A 57 13.64 -12.40 7.32
CA LEU A 57 14.17 -11.39 8.23
C LEU A 57 15.24 -10.53 7.55
N LYS A 58 16.22 -11.16 6.89
CA LYS A 58 17.30 -10.47 6.17
C LYS A 58 16.72 -9.64 5.02
N LYS A 59 15.86 -10.23 4.20
CA LYS A 59 15.17 -9.54 3.10
C LYS A 59 14.38 -8.32 3.59
N ASN A 60 13.69 -8.43 4.73
CA ASN A 60 12.99 -7.31 5.36
C ASN A 60 13.95 -6.19 5.81
N LEU A 61 15.12 -6.54 6.34
CA LEU A 61 16.13 -5.54 6.70
C LEU A 61 16.68 -4.82 5.47
N ASP A 62 16.93 -5.55 4.40
CA ASP A 62 17.43 -4.99 3.14
C ASP A 62 16.37 -4.10 2.47
N MET A 63 15.12 -4.52 2.44
CA MET A 63 14.00 -3.70 1.99
C MET A 63 13.92 -2.37 2.76
N ARG A 64 14.05 -2.42 4.11
CA ARG A 64 14.04 -1.22 4.94
C ARG A 64 15.21 -0.28 4.63
N LYS A 65 16.41 -0.82 4.47
CA LYS A 65 17.60 -0.03 4.09
C LYS A 65 17.39 0.65 2.74
N GLN A 66 16.90 -0.08 1.74
CA GLN A 66 16.61 0.47 0.43
C GLN A 66 15.57 1.59 0.48
N ALA A 67 14.46 1.38 1.19
CA ALA A 67 13.42 2.39 1.35
C ALA A 67 13.93 3.65 2.04
N MET A 68 14.67 3.49 3.14
CA MET A 68 15.26 4.62 3.88
C MET A 68 16.33 5.38 3.05
N ALA A 69 17.18 4.66 2.32
CA ALA A 69 18.16 5.27 1.43
C ALA A 69 17.48 6.06 0.30
N HIS A 70 16.39 5.52 -0.27
CA HIS A 70 15.62 6.21 -1.30
C HIS A 70 14.98 7.50 -0.77
N LEU A 71 14.39 7.46 0.43
CA LEU A 71 13.82 8.63 1.10
C LEU A 71 14.88 9.68 1.45
N SER A 72 16.04 9.28 1.94
CA SER A 72 17.13 10.23 2.29
C SER A 72 17.70 10.95 1.07
N ASN A 73 17.56 10.38 -0.12
CA ASN A 73 17.90 11.01 -1.39
C ASN A 73 16.75 11.86 -1.97
N GLY A 74 15.70 12.11 -1.21
CA GLY A 74 14.55 12.91 -1.63
C GLY A 74 13.55 12.17 -2.51
N GLY A 75 13.70 10.86 -2.71
CA GLY A 75 12.79 10.03 -3.49
C GLY A 75 11.44 9.78 -2.81
N VAL A 76 10.48 9.28 -3.56
CA VAL A 76 9.12 8.97 -3.08
C VAL A 76 8.99 7.48 -2.78
N ILE A 77 8.46 7.14 -1.62
CA ILE A 77 8.02 5.78 -1.28
C ILE A 77 6.50 5.74 -1.22
N VAL A 78 5.93 4.75 -1.92
CA VAL A 78 4.50 4.43 -1.90
C VAL A 78 4.31 3.16 -1.07
N ILE A 79 3.39 3.20 -0.14
CA ILE A 79 3.11 2.08 0.74
C ILE A 79 1.63 1.90 0.98
N PHE A 80 1.20 0.63 0.99
CA PHE A 80 -0.10 0.17 1.47
C PHE A 80 0.11 -0.46 2.85
N PRO A 81 -0.09 0.30 3.95
CA PRO A 81 0.41 -0.11 5.26
C PRO A 81 -0.26 -1.36 5.85
N SER A 82 -1.45 -1.73 5.38
CA SER A 82 -2.10 -3.00 5.76
C SER A 82 -1.31 -4.22 5.24
N GLY A 83 -0.58 -4.07 4.13
CA GLY A 83 0.16 -5.14 3.45
C GLY A 83 -0.74 -6.23 2.85
N VAL A 84 -2.06 -6.04 2.88
CA VAL A 84 -3.06 -6.95 2.33
C VAL A 84 -4.18 -6.17 1.66
N VAL A 85 -4.80 -6.79 0.66
CA VAL A 85 -5.98 -6.23 -0.01
C VAL A 85 -7.18 -6.30 0.93
N ALA A 86 -7.98 -5.24 0.99
CA ALA A 86 -9.18 -5.19 1.80
C ALA A 86 -10.13 -6.36 1.46
N SER A 87 -10.68 -6.96 2.47
CA SER A 87 -11.51 -8.16 2.33
C SER A 87 -12.77 -8.08 3.18
N SER A 88 -13.82 -8.75 2.72
CA SER A 88 -15.07 -8.87 3.46
C SER A 88 -15.01 -10.02 4.46
N GLU A 89 -15.50 -9.78 5.66
CA GLU A 89 -15.70 -10.82 6.69
C GLU A 89 -16.89 -11.72 6.38
N THR A 90 -17.83 -11.25 5.56
CA THR A 90 -19.03 -12.00 5.16
C THR A 90 -19.12 -12.10 3.64
N MET A 91 -19.92 -13.05 3.14
CA MET A 91 -20.06 -13.30 1.70
C MET A 91 -20.58 -12.07 0.92
N PHE A 92 -21.37 -11.22 1.56
CA PHE A 92 -22.03 -10.07 0.95
C PHE A 92 -21.73 -8.73 1.63
N GLY A 93 -20.86 -8.74 2.65
CA GLY A 93 -20.50 -7.55 3.38
C GLY A 93 -19.53 -6.63 2.62
N PRO A 94 -19.30 -5.44 3.14
CA PRO A 94 -18.28 -4.53 2.62
C PRO A 94 -16.88 -5.11 2.85
N ALA A 95 -15.96 -4.78 1.95
CA ALA A 95 -14.54 -5.02 2.19
C ALA A 95 -14.03 -4.03 3.25
N ILE A 96 -13.31 -4.56 4.22
CA ILE A 96 -12.77 -3.80 5.34
C ILE A 96 -11.25 -3.71 5.16
N GLU A 97 -10.73 -2.50 5.24
CA GLU A 97 -9.28 -2.26 5.29
C GLU A 97 -8.72 -2.84 6.58
N ALA A 98 -7.71 -3.69 6.48
CA ALA A 98 -7.07 -4.29 7.64
C ALA A 98 -6.32 -3.25 8.49
N GLU A 99 -5.87 -3.65 9.69
CA GLU A 99 -5.01 -2.83 10.53
C GLU A 99 -3.71 -2.47 9.81
N TRP A 100 -3.24 -1.25 10.01
CA TRP A 100 -2.01 -0.77 9.43
C TRP A 100 -0.79 -1.13 10.28
N ASN A 101 0.24 -1.65 9.64
CA ASN A 101 1.41 -2.17 10.31
C ASN A 101 2.23 -1.06 10.98
N PRO A 102 2.55 -1.18 12.29
CA PRO A 102 3.37 -0.20 13.03
C PRO A 102 4.78 0.04 12.46
N PHE A 103 5.25 -0.86 11.58
CA PHE A 103 6.51 -0.65 10.86
C PHE A 103 6.50 0.64 10.02
N THR A 104 5.38 0.93 9.37
CA THR A 104 5.23 2.15 8.56
C THR A 104 5.42 3.42 9.40
N ALA A 105 4.88 3.45 10.62
CA ALA A 105 5.11 4.57 11.54
C ALA A 105 6.60 4.79 11.82
N LYS A 106 7.36 3.71 12.07
CA LYS A 106 8.80 3.80 12.32
C LYS A 106 9.57 4.33 11.10
N MET A 107 9.15 3.96 9.90
CA MET A 107 9.75 4.48 8.67
C MET A 107 9.45 5.97 8.49
N ILE A 108 8.20 6.40 8.67
CA ILE A 108 7.77 7.79 8.59
C ILE A 108 8.56 8.64 9.60
N LEU A 109 8.52 8.28 10.88
CA LEU A 109 9.17 9.03 11.95
C LEU A 109 10.69 9.15 11.77
N ARG A 110 11.36 8.10 11.28
CA ARG A 110 12.81 8.11 11.09
C ARG A 110 13.27 8.85 9.84
N SER A 111 12.43 8.88 8.81
CA SER A 111 12.77 9.56 7.56
C SER A 111 12.54 11.06 7.61
N GLY A 112 11.64 11.54 8.48
CA GLY A 112 11.17 12.93 8.47
C GLY A 112 10.49 13.35 7.17
N ALA A 113 10.12 12.38 6.32
CA ALA A 113 9.53 12.66 5.02
C ALA A 113 8.09 13.14 5.16
N THR A 114 7.69 14.08 4.31
CA THR A 114 6.30 14.51 4.16
C THR A 114 5.40 13.31 3.84
N VAL A 115 4.26 13.20 4.52
CA VAL A 115 3.29 12.12 4.33
C VAL A 115 2.06 12.66 3.62
N VAL A 116 1.70 12.02 2.50
CA VAL A 116 0.48 12.33 1.73
C VAL A 116 -0.44 11.12 1.78
N PRO A 117 -1.61 11.23 2.40
CA PRO A 117 -2.59 10.16 2.42
C PRO A 117 -3.39 10.12 1.11
N VAL A 118 -3.65 8.92 0.61
CA VAL A 118 -4.48 8.71 -0.59
C VAL A 118 -5.55 7.67 -0.28
N ARG A 119 -6.81 7.99 -0.58
CA ARG A 119 -7.94 7.09 -0.40
C ARG A 119 -8.44 6.56 -1.73
N PHE A 120 -8.49 5.25 -1.86
CA PHE A 120 -9.28 4.56 -2.88
C PHE A 120 -10.66 4.23 -2.33
N THR A 121 -11.69 4.47 -3.15
CA THR A 121 -13.08 4.12 -2.86
C THR A 121 -13.47 2.83 -3.56
N GLY A 122 -14.51 2.15 -3.08
CA GLY A 122 -14.98 0.90 -3.67
C GLY A 122 -14.29 -0.33 -3.11
N GLN A 123 -14.41 -1.43 -3.82
CA GLN A 123 -13.87 -2.74 -3.46
C GLN A 123 -13.81 -3.66 -4.68
N ASN A 124 -13.02 -4.71 -4.62
CA ASN A 124 -13.00 -5.78 -5.60
C ASN A 124 -14.36 -6.48 -5.75
N SER A 125 -14.53 -7.17 -6.86
CA SER A 125 -15.76 -7.90 -7.18
C SER A 125 -16.15 -8.89 -6.07
N ARG A 126 -17.42 -9.26 -6.05
CA ARG A 126 -17.93 -10.30 -5.13
C ARG A 126 -17.24 -11.65 -5.35
N TRP A 127 -16.86 -11.96 -6.58
CA TRP A 127 -16.10 -13.16 -6.90
C TRP A 127 -14.74 -13.20 -6.21
N TYR A 128 -14.05 -12.08 -6.19
CA TYR A 128 -12.79 -11.93 -5.46
C TYR A 128 -12.99 -12.12 -3.95
N GLN A 129 -14.04 -11.50 -3.38
CA GLN A 129 -14.34 -11.64 -1.95
C GLN A 129 -14.68 -13.08 -1.57
N MET A 130 -15.41 -13.81 -2.43
CA MET A 130 -15.72 -15.23 -2.23
C MET A 130 -14.47 -16.10 -2.33
N ALA A 131 -13.63 -15.88 -3.35
CA ALA A 131 -12.39 -16.63 -3.54
C ALA A 131 -11.44 -16.46 -2.37
N ASN A 132 -11.38 -15.26 -1.77
CA ASN A 132 -10.58 -14.99 -0.59
C ASN A 132 -10.90 -15.90 0.60
N ARG A 133 -12.14 -16.39 0.70
CA ARG A 133 -12.59 -17.30 1.75
C ARG A 133 -12.30 -18.78 1.46
N ILE A 134 -12.16 -19.13 0.18
CA ILE A 134 -11.97 -20.51 -0.26
C ILE A 134 -10.49 -20.87 -0.31
N SER A 135 -9.69 -20.04 -0.96
CA SER A 135 -8.26 -20.32 -1.16
C SER A 135 -7.45 -19.06 -1.47
N PRO A 136 -6.31 -18.84 -0.78
CA PRO A 136 -5.38 -17.78 -1.14
C PRO A 136 -4.87 -17.85 -2.58
N ALA A 137 -4.66 -19.06 -3.11
CA ALA A 137 -4.21 -19.25 -4.48
C ALA A 137 -5.29 -18.83 -5.50
N LEU A 138 -6.55 -19.17 -5.23
CA LEU A 138 -7.67 -18.75 -6.09
C LEU A 138 -7.82 -17.22 -6.08
N ARG A 139 -7.65 -16.59 -4.92
CA ARG A 139 -7.64 -15.13 -4.79
C ARG A 139 -6.54 -14.48 -5.64
N GLN A 140 -5.32 -15.04 -5.61
CA GLN A 140 -4.21 -14.53 -6.43
C GLN A 140 -4.51 -14.63 -7.92
N GLY A 141 -5.08 -15.75 -8.39
CA GLY A 141 -5.49 -15.91 -9.79
C GLY A 141 -6.52 -14.89 -10.24
N LEU A 142 -7.40 -14.44 -9.32
CA LEU A 142 -8.43 -13.43 -9.62
C LEU A 142 -7.88 -11.99 -9.63
N LEU A 143 -6.66 -11.70 -9.19
CA LEU A 143 -6.10 -10.35 -9.26
C LEU A 143 -6.07 -9.81 -10.69
N LEU A 144 -5.67 -10.64 -11.66
CA LEU A 144 -5.68 -10.25 -13.08
C LEU A 144 -7.10 -10.05 -13.60
N HIS A 145 -8.07 -10.86 -13.15
CA HIS A 145 -9.48 -10.67 -13.47
C HIS A 145 -9.98 -9.32 -12.95
N GLU A 146 -9.61 -8.91 -11.73
CA GLU A 146 -9.97 -7.60 -11.19
C GLU A 146 -9.35 -6.45 -11.98
N VAL A 147 -8.12 -6.60 -12.50
CA VAL A 147 -7.52 -5.60 -13.41
C VAL A 147 -8.38 -5.43 -14.66
N VAL A 148 -8.72 -6.55 -15.33
CA VAL A 148 -9.60 -6.52 -16.52
C VAL A 148 -10.97 -5.92 -16.17
N HIS A 149 -11.52 -6.24 -15.01
CA HIS A 149 -12.79 -5.72 -14.53
C HIS A 149 -12.74 -4.21 -14.21
N ALA A 150 -11.57 -3.69 -13.82
CA ALA A 150 -11.36 -2.26 -13.57
C ALA A 150 -11.12 -1.46 -14.85
N VAL A 151 -10.66 -2.09 -15.94
CA VAL A 151 -10.51 -1.44 -17.25
C VAL A 151 -11.86 -0.85 -17.68
N ASN A 152 -11.85 0.37 -18.16
CA ASN A 152 -13.04 1.14 -18.57
C ASN A 152 -13.97 1.57 -17.41
N LYS A 153 -13.55 1.43 -16.15
CA LYS A 153 -14.25 2.02 -15.02
C LYS A 153 -13.47 3.22 -14.50
N PRO A 154 -14.13 4.34 -14.21
CA PRO A 154 -13.44 5.48 -13.64
C PRO A 154 -12.85 5.09 -12.28
N GLN A 155 -11.57 5.37 -12.12
CA GLN A 155 -10.85 5.20 -10.86
C GLN A 155 -10.40 6.59 -10.43
N ALA A 156 -10.96 7.08 -9.35
CA ALA A 156 -10.67 8.42 -8.83
C ALA A 156 -10.20 8.34 -7.38
N PRO A 157 -8.90 8.10 -7.15
CA PRO A 157 -8.36 8.18 -5.79
C PRO A 157 -8.46 9.62 -5.27
N ILE A 158 -8.78 9.75 -4.00
CA ILE A 158 -8.84 11.04 -3.31
C ILE A 158 -7.48 11.28 -2.69
N VAL A 159 -6.79 12.32 -3.15
CA VAL A 159 -5.48 12.72 -2.62
C VAL A 159 -5.70 13.75 -1.53
N GLY A 160 -5.26 13.45 -0.32
CA GLY A 160 -5.35 14.38 0.80
C GLY A 160 -4.20 15.39 0.81
N GLU A 161 -4.35 16.43 1.62
CA GLU A 161 -3.28 17.38 1.89
C GLU A 161 -2.12 16.69 2.62
N PRO A 162 -0.88 17.15 2.40
CA PRO A 162 0.26 16.70 3.18
C PRO A 162 -0.01 16.86 4.68
N LEU A 163 0.31 15.83 5.45
CA LEU A 163 0.10 15.86 6.89
C LEU A 163 1.12 16.77 7.58
N ASP A 164 0.66 17.50 8.61
CA ASP A 164 1.55 18.31 9.44
C ASP A 164 2.52 17.38 10.20
N PRO A 165 3.84 17.59 10.06
CA PRO A 165 4.85 16.82 10.79
C PRO A 165 4.62 16.82 12.31
N SER A 166 4.09 17.88 12.88
CA SER A 166 3.80 17.99 14.33
C SER A 166 2.71 16.99 14.77
N GLU A 167 1.71 16.72 13.93
CA GLU A 167 0.68 15.71 14.21
C GLU A 167 1.26 14.30 14.26
N ILE A 168 2.27 14.02 13.43
CA ILE A 168 2.98 12.74 13.39
C ILE A 168 3.90 12.61 14.60
N ASP A 169 4.69 13.65 14.89
CA ASP A 169 5.63 13.67 16.02
C ASP A 169 4.93 13.54 17.37
N ALA A 170 3.74 14.10 17.53
CA ALA A 170 2.92 13.94 18.73
C ALA A 170 2.57 12.47 19.04
N ARG A 171 2.76 11.56 18.09
CA ARG A 171 2.44 10.13 18.21
C ARG A 171 3.66 9.22 18.14
N LYS A 172 4.88 9.80 18.23
CA LYS A 172 6.15 9.05 18.06
C LYS A 172 6.34 7.91 19.05
N ASP A 173 5.83 8.06 20.26
CA ASP A 173 5.99 7.07 21.33
C ASP A 173 4.97 5.93 21.27
N ASN A 174 3.96 6.05 20.41
CA ASN A 174 2.95 5.01 20.17
C ASN A 174 2.80 4.69 18.67
N PRO A 175 3.69 3.89 18.08
CA PRO A 175 3.64 3.54 16.65
C PRO A 175 2.33 2.90 16.20
N ARG A 176 1.68 2.09 17.06
CA ARG A 176 0.38 1.49 16.74
C ARG A 176 -0.71 2.56 16.67
N GLY A 177 -0.84 3.40 17.71
CA GLY A 177 -1.81 4.50 17.71
C GLY A 177 -1.56 5.51 16.59
N CYS A 178 -0.30 5.73 16.20
CA CYS A 178 0.04 6.53 15.03
C CYS A 178 -0.57 5.93 13.74
N MET A 179 -0.47 4.62 13.55
CA MET A 179 -1.02 3.96 12.36
C MET A 179 -2.55 3.88 12.38
N GLU A 180 -3.16 3.70 13.53
CA GLU A 180 -4.62 3.76 13.70
C GLU A 180 -5.15 5.15 13.31
N TRP A 181 -4.51 6.20 13.82
CA TRP A 181 -4.83 7.58 13.48
C TRP A 181 -4.64 7.86 11.98
N LEU A 182 -3.50 7.45 11.40
CA LEU A 182 -3.19 7.67 9.98
C LEU A 182 -4.18 6.93 9.07
N ARG A 183 -4.54 5.70 9.43
CA ARG A 183 -5.58 4.93 8.75
C ARG A 183 -6.93 5.65 8.80
N ALA A 184 -7.35 6.13 9.97
CA ALA A 184 -8.60 6.86 10.12
C ALA A 184 -8.61 8.15 9.29
N ARG A 185 -7.53 8.92 9.30
CA ARG A 185 -7.36 10.13 8.47
C ARG A 185 -7.46 9.81 6.98
N THR A 186 -6.80 8.74 6.53
CA THR A 186 -6.84 8.33 5.11
C THR A 186 -8.23 7.88 4.70
N LEU A 187 -8.87 7.03 5.49
CA LEU A 187 -10.23 6.54 5.18
C LEU A 187 -11.31 7.64 5.30
N GLY A 188 -11.03 8.70 6.02
CA GLY A 188 -11.92 9.86 6.18
C GLY A 188 -11.80 10.93 5.08
N LEU A 189 -10.90 10.78 4.11
CA LEU A 189 -10.81 11.71 2.97
C LEU A 189 -12.10 11.67 2.14
N SER A 190 -12.59 12.80 1.68
CA SER A 190 -13.85 12.95 0.94
C SER A 190 -13.70 13.96 -0.21
#